data_959d3f990a975135a281e0b723b49bfa
#
_entry.id   959d3f990a975135a281e0b723b49bfa
#
_cell.length_a   1.000
_cell.length_b   1.000
_cell.length_c   1.000
_cell.angle_alpha   90.00
_cell.angle_beta   90.00
_cell.angle_gamma   90.00
#
_symmetry.space_group_name_H-M   'P 1'
#
loop_
_entity.id
_entity.type
_entity.pdbx_description
1 polymer ?
#
loop_
_entity_poly.entity_id
_entity_poly.type
_entity_poly.pdbx_seq_one_letter_code
_entity_poly.pdbx_strand_id
1 'polypeptide(L)'
;MTGDPISAATAAEWGLVNTVVPDDQLESAAHDLLHRATRGSALSKAYGKQSFYAQIDLPQAQAYEYAIGIMASAALTHDGQEGIASFLEKRKPLFTDRP
;
A
#
# COMPACT_ATOMS: atom_id res chain seq x y z
N MET A 1 -28.42 -17.13 -0.52
CA MET A 1 -28.03 -15.73 -0.21
C MET A 1 -29.33 -14.95 -0.12
N THR A 2 -29.66 -14.37 1.04
CA THR A 2 -30.97 -13.78 1.32
C THR A 2 -31.08 -12.35 0.76
N GLY A 3 -29.98 -11.63 0.62
CA GLY A 3 -29.99 -10.22 0.23
C GLY A 3 -30.42 -9.26 1.35
N ASP A 4 -30.50 -9.77 2.58
CA ASP A 4 -30.90 -8.93 3.72
C ASP A 4 -29.80 -7.91 4.06
N PRO A 5 -30.18 -6.67 4.42
CA PRO A 5 -29.20 -5.66 4.83
C PRO A 5 -28.56 -6.03 6.17
N ILE A 6 -27.28 -5.74 6.30
CA ILE A 6 -26.51 -5.89 7.54
C ILE A 6 -26.11 -4.53 8.08
N SER A 7 -25.86 -4.43 9.39
CA SER A 7 -25.37 -3.20 9.99
C SER A 7 -23.91 -2.91 9.59
N ALA A 8 -23.49 -1.66 9.62
CA ALA A 8 -22.09 -1.27 9.42
C ALA A 8 -21.16 -1.95 10.43
N ALA A 9 -21.59 -2.09 11.70
CA ALA A 9 -20.84 -2.79 12.73
C ALA A 9 -20.61 -4.27 12.37
N THR A 10 -21.64 -4.97 11.92
CA THR A 10 -21.56 -6.35 11.44
C THR A 10 -20.62 -6.47 10.23
N ALA A 11 -20.70 -5.52 9.30
CA ALA A 11 -19.81 -5.49 8.14
C ALA A 11 -18.34 -5.32 8.52
N ALA A 12 -18.05 -4.52 9.55
CA ALA A 12 -16.70 -4.37 10.09
C ALA A 12 -16.21 -5.64 10.80
N GLU A 13 -17.07 -6.26 11.61
CA GLU A 13 -16.76 -7.52 12.31
C GLU A 13 -16.41 -8.64 11.30
N TRP A 14 -17.12 -8.69 10.19
CA TRP A 14 -16.85 -9.67 9.12
C TRP A 14 -15.69 -9.29 8.20
N GLY A 15 -15.09 -8.11 8.38
CA GLY A 15 -13.96 -7.65 7.56
C GLY A 15 -14.35 -7.12 6.18
N LEU A 16 -15.65 -6.83 5.95
CA LEU A 16 -16.13 -6.25 4.70
C LEU A 16 -15.74 -4.78 4.56
N VAL A 17 -15.67 -4.04 5.67
CA VAL A 17 -15.23 -2.65 5.74
C VAL A 17 -14.10 -2.48 6.75
N ASN A 18 -13.24 -1.49 6.56
CA ASN A 18 -12.08 -1.27 7.41
C ASN A 18 -12.43 -0.66 8.77
N THR A 19 -13.35 0.29 8.78
CA THR A 19 -13.69 1.08 9.98
C THR A 19 -15.14 1.56 9.85
N VAL A 20 -15.81 1.66 10.99
CA VAL A 20 -17.12 2.29 11.11
C VAL A 20 -16.96 3.57 11.90
N VAL A 21 -17.54 4.65 11.42
CA VAL A 21 -17.52 5.98 12.05
C VAL A 21 -18.93 6.56 12.04
N PRO A 22 -19.22 7.58 12.87
CA PRO A 22 -20.46 8.35 12.75
C PRO A 22 -20.61 8.96 11.35
N ASP A 23 -21.86 9.12 10.91
CA ASP A 23 -22.17 9.56 9.54
C ASP A 23 -21.53 10.92 9.19
N ASP A 24 -21.49 11.84 10.14
CA ASP A 24 -20.88 13.16 10.01
C ASP A 24 -19.34 13.13 9.92
N GLN A 25 -18.71 12.00 10.23
CA GLN A 25 -17.26 11.80 10.18
C GLN A 25 -16.81 10.95 8.99
N LEU A 26 -17.73 10.44 8.17
CA LEU A 26 -17.40 9.51 7.10
C LEU A 26 -16.39 10.11 6.10
N GLU A 27 -16.64 11.34 5.67
CA GLU A 27 -15.79 12.01 4.67
C GLU A 27 -14.37 12.25 5.23
N SER A 28 -14.26 12.80 6.44
CA SER A 28 -12.97 13.05 7.09
C SER A 28 -12.19 11.76 7.33
N ALA A 29 -12.85 10.71 7.82
CA ALA A 29 -12.21 9.42 8.06
C ALA A 29 -11.73 8.74 6.76
N ALA A 30 -12.51 8.86 5.68
CA ALA A 30 -12.11 8.37 4.36
C ALA A 30 -10.90 9.12 3.82
N HIS A 31 -10.87 10.45 3.93
CA HIS A 31 -9.72 11.26 3.54
C HIS A 31 -8.47 10.94 4.35
N ASP A 32 -8.59 10.76 5.66
CA ASP A 32 -7.47 10.36 6.52
C ASP A 32 -6.91 8.99 6.14
N LEU A 33 -7.78 8.03 5.85
CA LEU A 33 -7.35 6.71 5.39
C LEU A 33 -6.62 6.79 4.04
N LEU A 34 -7.16 7.54 3.08
CA LEU A 34 -6.54 7.76 1.77
C LEU A 34 -5.19 8.46 1.91
N HIS A 35 -5.09 9.49 2.73
CA HIS A 35 -3.84 10.19 2.99
C HIS A 35 -2.77 9.24 3.57
N ARG A 36 -3.14 8.41 4.52
CA ARG A 36 -2.23 7.39 5.08
C ARG A 36 -1.82 6.34 4.05
N ALA A 37 -2.73 5.89 3.21
CA ALA A 37 -2.47 4.89 2.17
C ALA A 37 -1.59 5.44 1.03
N THR A 38 -1.71 6.73 0.74
CA THR A 38 -1.00 7.38 -0.39
C THR A 38 0.31 8.06 0.00
N ARG A 39 0.64 8.19 1.29
CA ARG A 39 1.92 8.76 1.69
C ARG A 39 3.10 7.87 1.27
N GLY A 40 4.26 8.46 1.04
CA GLY A 40 5.47 7.79 0.56
C GLY A 40 5.58 7.88 -0.97
N SER A 41 6.59 7.23 -1.54
CA SER A 41 6.85 7.26 -2.99
C SER A 41 5.72 6.58 -3.78
N ALA A 42 5.13 7.29 -4.73
CA ALA A 42 4.15 6.75 -5.66
C ALA A 42 4.79 5.72 -6.61
N LEU A 43 6.06 5.96 -7.00
CA LEU A 43 6.83 5.03 -7.82
C LEU A 43 7.02 3.67 -7.11
N SER A 44 7.41 3.68 -5.83
CA SER A 44 7.57 2.44 -5.06
C SER A 44 6.25 1.67 -4.91
N LYS A 45 5.13 2.38 -4.74
CA LYS A 45 3.81 1.74 -4.69
C LYS A 45 3.40 1.14 -6.04
N ALA A 46 3.73 1.80 -7.14
CA ALA A 46 3.47 1.29 -8.48
C ALA A 46 4.23 -0.02 -8.72
N TYR A 47 5.54 -0.05 -8.40
CA TYR A 47 6.33 -1.28 -8.44
C TYR A 47 5.76 -2.39 -7.55
N GLY A 48 5.42 -2.06 -6.31
CA GLY A 48 4.85 -3.03 -5.37
C GLY A 48 3.53 -3.62 -5.87
N LYS A 49 2.62 -2.79 -6.36
CA LYS A 49 1.33 -3.23 -6.88
C LYS A 49 1.47 -4.08 -8.14
N GLN A 50 2.30 -3.65 -9.09
CA GLN A 50 2.57 -4.41 -10.31
C GLN A 50 3.19 -5.77 -9.97
N SER A 51 4.17 -5.80 -9.06
CA SER A 51 4.84 -7.02 -8.65
C SER A 51 3.90 -7.99 -7.95
N PHE A 52 3.00 -7.48 -7.10
CA PHE A 52 2.01 -8.30 -6.42
C PHE A 52 1.17 -9.10 -7.42
N TYR A 53 0.58 -8.41 -8.41
CA TYR A 53 -0.26 -9.08 -9.41
C TYR A 53 0.52 -9.98 -10.37
N ALA A 54 1.79 -9.69 -10.62
CA ALA A 54 2.62 -10.52 -11.49
C ALA A 54 3.04 -11.83 -10.83
N GLN A 55 3.12 -11.88 -9.50
CA GLN A 55 3.68 -13.02 -8.78
C GLN A 55 2.68 -13.83 -7.94
N ILE A 56 1.47 -13.30 -7.68
CA ILE A 56 0.55 -13.90 -6.70
C ILE A 56 0.19 -15.36 -6.99
N ASP A 57 0.13 -15.73 -8.28
CA ASP A 57 -0.22 -17.08 -8.72
C ASP A 57 1.01 -17.95 -9.09
N LEU A 58 2.23 -17.44 -8.89
CA LEU A 58 3.45 -18.17 -9.17
C LEU A 58 3.82 -19.12 -8.03
N PRO A 59 4.46 -20.26 -8.32
CA PRO A 59 5.15 -21.06 -7.32
C PRO A 59 6.17 -20.19 -6.56
N GLN A 60 6.33 -20.43 -5.25
CA GLN A 60 7.14 -19.62 -4.36
C GLN A 60 8.56 -19.29 -4.91
N ALA A 61 9.26 -20.30 -5.46
CA ALA A 61 10.60 -20.09 -6.00
C ALA A 61 10.62 -19.06 -7.15
N GLN A 62 9.65 -19.16 -8.07
CA GLN A 62 9.51 -18.23 -9.20
C GLN A 62 9.08 -16.84 -8.72
N ALA A 63 8.20 -16.76 -7.72
CA ALA A 63 7.81 -15.49 -7.11
C ALA A 63 9.00 -14.76 -6.50
N TYR A 64 9.90 -15.48 -5.80
CA TYR A 64 11.13 -14.90 -5.27
C TYR A 64 12.09 -14.44 -6.36
N GLU A 65 12.31 -15.22 -7.42
CA GLU A 65 13.16 -14.82 -8.55
C GLU A 65 12.65 -13.51 -9.18
N TYR A 66 11.34 -13.42 -9.40
CA TYR A 66 10.72 -12.20 -9.92
C TYR A 66 10.91 -11.01 -8.95
N ALA A 67 10.62 -11.21 -7.68
CA ALA A 67 10.67 -10.16 -6.66
C ALA A 67 12.10 -9.60 -6.47
N ILE A 68 13.14 -10.44 -6.55
CA ILE A 68 14.55 -10.01 -6.43
C ILE A 68 14.89 -8.97 -7.50
N GLY A 69 14.51 -9.22 -8.76
CA GLY A 69 14.75 -8.27 -9.86
C GLY A 69 14.06 -6.92 -9.65
N ILE A 70 12.81 -6.95 -9.22
CA ILE A 70 12.03 -5.73 -8.94
C ILE A 70 12.60 -4.97 -7.74
N MET A 71 12.95 -5.66 -6.65
CA MET A 71 13.55 -5.01 -5.47
C MET A 71 14.90 -4.38 -5.80
N ALA A 72 15.75 -5.05 -6.58
CA ALA A 72 17.03 -4.49 -7.02
C ALA A 72 16.81 -3.22 -7.85
N SER A 73 15.87 -3.24 -8.80
CA SER A 73 15.53 -2.08 -9.62
C SER A 73 14.97 -0.93 -8.77
N ALA A 74 14.04 -1.22 -7.86
CA ALA A 74 13.45 -0.23 -6.97
C ALA A 74 14.50 0.42 -6.05
N ALA A 75 15.45 -0.36 -5.54
CA ALA A 75 16.54 0.16 -4.69
C ALA A 75 17.47 1.13 -5.44
N LEU A 76 17.58 1.02 -6.75
CA LEU A 76 18.42 1.90 -7.58
C LEU A 76 17.72 3.19 -8.00
N THR A 77 16.42 3.31 -7.80
CA THR A 77 15.70 4.56 -8.11
C THR A 77 16.10 5.68 -7.16
N HIS A 78 15.87 6.93 -7.59
CA HIS A 78 16.10 8.10 -6.73
C HIS A 78 15.35 7.97 -5.39
N ASP A 79 14.07 7.61 -5.42
CA ASP A 79 13.26 7.45 -4.22
C ASP A 79 13.70 6.26 -3.35
N GLY A 80 14.20 5.18 -3.96
CA GLY A 80 14.79 4.05 -3.24
C GLY A 80 16.03 4.45 -2.46
N GLN A 81 16.94 5.19 -3.08
CA GLN A 81 18.14 5.73 -2.44
C GLN A 81 17.81 6.76 -1.35
N GLU A 82 16.84 7.65 -1.62
CA GLU A 82 16.35 8.62 -0.62
C GLU A 82 15.73 7.91 0.58
N GLY A 83 14.94 6.87 0.34
CA GLY A 83 14.34 6.07 1.41
C GLY A 83 15.39 5.44 2.33
N ILE A 84 16.45 4.86 1.74
CA ILE A 84 17.58 4.27 2.49
C ILE A 84 18.35 5.35 3.25
N ALA A 85 18.73 6.43 2.58
CA ALA A 85 19.48 7.53 3.19
C ALA A 85 18.72 8.17 4.36
N SER A 86 17.45 8.51 4.14
CA SER A 86 16.61 9.13 5.18
C SER A 86 16.45 8.24 6.41
N PHE A 87 16.35 6.91 6.22
CA PHE A 87 16.28 5.96 7.32
C PHE A 87 17.58 5.94 8.14
N LEU A 88 18.74 5.91 7.48
CA LEU A 88 20.03 5.94 8.16
C LEU A 88 20.27 7.25 8.91
N GLU A 89 19.87 8.36 8.30
CA GLU A 89 20.01 9.72 8.85
C GLU A 89 18.90 10.09 9.84
N LYS A 90 17.90 9.20 10.06
CA LYS A 90 16.76 9.39 10.97
C LYS A 90 15.95 10.67 10.67
N ARG A 91 15.78 10.99 9.41
CA ARG A 91 14.99 12.13 8.92
C ARG A 91 13.78 11.68 8.10
N LYS A 92 12.87 12.59 7.81
CA LYS A 92 11.76 12.32 6.89
C LYS A 92 12.30 12.27 5.44
N PRO A 93 11.86 11.29 4.62
CA PRO A 93 12.24 11.23 3.22
C PRO A 93 11.54 12.32 2.39
N LEU A 94 12.20 12.75 1.33
CA LEU A 94 11.67 13.68 0.33
C LEU A 94 11.59 12.95 -1.01
N PHE A 95 10.48 12.26 -1.22
CA PHE A 95 10.24 11.52 -2.46
C PHE A 95 9.86 12.47 -3.60
N THR A 96 10.37 12.17 -4.79
CA THR A 96 10.14 12.95 -6.02
C THR A 96 9.45 12.16 -7.11
N ASP A 97 9.16 10.89 -6.85
CA ASP A 97 8.56 9.93 -7.78
C ASP A 97 9.35 9.76 -9.10
N ARG A 98 10.66 9.97 -9.01
CA ARG A 98 11.59 9.77 -10.12
C ARG A 98 12.20 8.37 -10.10
N PRO A 99 12.33 7.76 -11.30
CA PRO A 99 12.99 6.46 -11.43
C PRO A 99 14.48 6.51 -11.06
#